data_81f85b473fafd6bc170cd761ffee9ea7
#
_entry.id   81f85b473fafd6bc170cd761ffee9ea7
#
_cell.length_a   1.000
_cell.length_b   1.000
_cell.length_c   1.000
_cell.angle_alpha   90.00
_cell.angle_beta   90.00
_cell.angle_gamma   90.00
#
_symmetry.space_group_name_H-M   'P 1'
#
loop_
_entity.id
_entity.type
_entity.pdbx_description
1 polymer ?
#
loop_
_entity_poly.entity_id
_entity_poly.type
_entity_poly.pdbx_seq_one_letter_code
_entity_poly.pdbx_strand_id
1 'polypeptide(L)'
;MKLLLCHAHYQVRGGEDESFAAEAAMLERHGHQVVRVVRDNTTIASRSQLAVAGQTIWNHAEYREIRRVIRSHRPDLMHCTNLFPLISPSAYYAARAEGVPVVQSLRNYRLSCLNSFLFRDGRVCEDCLGRMVAWHGVWRGCYRDSRAGSAVVASMLSLHRAVGTWRRMVDAYFTVSEFSRRKLIEAGVPAHACFVKPNFVHPDPGIGDGRDGSAIFVGRLSPEKGVAELIEAWKLIGPTLRLRIVGDGPLRDAVRRAAAECPSIEWLGRREPGEVLDLIGRATLLVMPSQWYETFGRTIVEAFAKGTPVVATRLGAMAELVEHGRNGLLVQPGDIAGIVAAVRVIAEQTLASARMRREARATYERSFTESRNYAMLMDIYERARRTARGRPVRGRSVRGLKESA
;
A
#
# COMPACT_ATOMS: atom_id res chain seq x y z
N MET A 1 19.46 1.83 16.16
CA MET A 1 19.62 0.55 15.44
C MET A 1 20.21 0.81 14.07
N LYS A 2 20.92 -0.17 13.52
CA LYS A 2 21.32 -0.19 12.12
C LYS A 2 20.34 -1.06 11.33
N LEU A 3 19.69 -0.50 10.32
CA LEU A 3 18.60 -1.14 9.59
C LEU A 3 18.98 -1.30 8.12
N LEU A 4 18.70 -2.47 7.54
CA LEU A 4 18.81 -2.70 6.11
C LEU A 4 17.41 -2.63 5.50
N LEU A 5 17.14 -1.62 4.69
CA LEU A 5 15.88 -1.48 3.98
C LEU A 5 16.01 -1.98 2.54
N CYS A 6 15.12 -2.90 2.13
CA CYS A 6 15.10 -3.48 0.79
C CYS A 6 13.82 -3.10 0.05
N HIS A 7 13.95 -2.51 -1.15
CA HIS A 7 12.80 -2.09 -1.96
C HIS A 7 13.11 -2.12 -3.46
N ALA A 8 12.16 -2.55 -4.26
CA ALA A 8 12.18 -2.42 -5.71
C ALA A 8 11.13 -1.40 -6.14
N HIS A 9 11.56 -0.24 -6.64
CA HIS A 9 10.67 0.81 -7.14
C HIS A 9 9.81 0.31 -8.29
N TYR A 10 8.56 0.73 -8.32
CA TYR A 10 7.67 0.45 -9.43
C TYR A 10 8.09 1.23 -10.70
N GLN A 11 7.72 0.71 -11.87
CA GLN A 11 7.95 1.42 -13.14
C GLN A 11 7.25 2.80 -13.19
N VAL A 12 6.10 2.89 -12.55
CA VAL A 12 5.42 4.17 -12.28
C VAL A 12 5.34 4.29 -10.77
N ARG A 13 5.99 5.29 -10.22
CA ARG A 13 6.01 5.55 -8.78
C ARG A 13 4.58 5.69 -8.23
N GLY A 14 4.35 5.11 -7.06
CA GLY A 14 3.05 5.08 -6.41
C GLY A 14 3.15 5.14 -4.90
N GLY A 15 2.02 4.97 -4.23
CA GLY A 15 1.91 5.13 -2.78
C GLY A 15 2.81 4.18 -1.96
N GLU A 16 3.24 3.05 -2.51
CA GLU A 16 4.17 2.15 -1.83
C GLU A 16 5.60 2.69 -1.83
N ASP A 17 6.05 3.29 -2.95
CA ASP A 17 7.36 3.96 -3.06
C ASP A 17 7.43 5.15 -2.10
N GLU A 18 6.36 5.96 -2.04
CA GLU A 18 6.23 7.09 -1.12
C GLU A 18 6.26 6.64 0.34
N SER A 19 5.57 5.54 0.65
CA SER A 19 5.56 4.99 2.00
C SER A 19 6.92 4.47 2.41
N PHE A 20 7.67 3.83 1.50
CA PHE A 20 9.04 3.40 1.75
C PHE A 20 9.96 4.59 2.05
N ALA A 21 9.87 5.65 1.25
CA ALA A 21 10.67 6.86 1.45
C ALA A 21 10.33 7.56 2.79
N ALA A 22 9.03 7.67 3.11
CA ALA A 22 8.57 8.27 4.35
C ALA A 22 9.03 7.47 5.60
N GLU A 23 8.97 6.14 5.55
CA GLU A 23 9.45 5.28 6.63
C GLU A 23 10.97 5.35 6.80
N ALA A 24 11.72 5.36 5.69
CA ALA A 24 13.17 5.52 5.75
C ALA A 24 13.57 6.86 6.40
N ALA A 25 12.92 7.96 5.96
CA ALA A 25 13.17 9.29 6.52
C ALA A 25 12.76 9.38 8.01
N MET A 26 11.63 8.77 8.40
CA MET A 26 11.20 8.68 9.80
C MET A 26 12.26 7.97 10.65
N LEU A 27 12.77 6.83 10.20
CA LEU A 27 13.80 6.09 10.91
C LEU A 27 15.09 6.90 11.10
N GLU A 28 15.52 7.63 10.07
CA GLU A 28 16.70 8.49 10.11
C GLU A 28 16.51 9.67 11.08
N ARG A 29 15.33 10.32 11.07
CA ARG A 29 15.01 11.39 12.03
C ARG A 29 15.06 10.92 13.48
N HIS A 30 14.71 9.64 13.72
CA HIS A 30 14.80 9.03 15.06
C HIS A 30 16.18 8.42 15.38
N GLY A 31 17.23 8.78 14.64
CA GLY A 31 18.62 8.43 14.93
C GLY A 31 19.00 6.98 14.55
N HIS A 32 18.25 6.31 13.71
CA HIS A 32 18.66 5.01 13.17
C HIS A 32 19.60 5.16 11.99
N GLN A 33 20.56 4.26 11.87
CA GLN A 33 21.40 4.14 10.67
C GLN A 33 20.67 3.30 9.64
N VAL A 34 20.36 3.88 8.47
CA VAL A 34 19.61 3.23 7.41
C VAL A 34 20.53 2.91 6.23
N VAL A 35 20.72 1.64 5.96
CA VAL A 35 21.38 1.12 4.75
C VAL A 35 20.28 0.72 3.77
N ARG A 36 20.37 1.12 2.51
CA ARG A 36 19.35 0.86 1.50
C ARG A 36 19.87 -0.08 0.42
N VAL A 37 19.11 -1.13 0.10
CA VAL A 37 19.24 -1.92 -1.13
C VAL A 37 18.01 -1.64 -1.98
N VAL A 38 18.18 -0.80 -2.98
CA VAL A 38 17.08 -0.36 -3.85
C VAL A 38 17.34 -0.83 -5.27
N ARG A 39 16.28 -1.28 -5.96
CA ARG A 39 16.28 -1.60 -7.38
C ARG A 39 15.20 -0.82 -8.10
N ASP A 40 15.41 -0.57 -9.38
CA ASP A 40 14.45 0.14 -10.21
C ASP A 40 13.86 -0.80 -11.28
N ASN A 41 12.57 -1.02 -11.22
CA ASN A 41 11.86 -1.88 -12.17
C ASN A 41 11.70 -1.24 -13.57
N THR A 42 12.07 0.01 -13.78
CA THR A 42 12.16 0.60 -15.14
C THR A 42 13.20 -0.12 -15.98
N THR A 43 14.28 -0.62 -15.35
CA THR A 43 15.35 -1.38 -15.99
C THR A 43 14.90 -2.73 -16.56
N ILE A 44 13.70 -3.21 -16.24
CA ILE A 44 13.18 -4.48 -16.77
C ILE A 44 12.98 -4.42 -18.28
N ALA A 45 12.63 -3.25 -18.82
CA ALA A 45 12.36 -3.06 -20.25
C ALA A 45 13.58 -3.39 -21.13
N SER A 46 14.81 -3.22 -20.61
CA SER A 46 16.06 -3.52 -21.31
C SER A 46 16.62 -4.92 -21.05
N ARG A 47 15.91 -5.75 -20.26
CA ARG A 47 16.39 -7.10 -19.88
C ARG A 47 15.68 -8.20 -20.67
N SER A 48 16.36 -9.33 -20.84
CA SER A 48 15.72 -10.54 -21.37
C SER A 48 14.56 -10.97 -20.49
N GLN A 49 13.40 -11.23 -21.09
CA GLN A 49 12.20 -11.70 -20.38
C GLN A 49 12.44 -13.00 -19.62
N LEU A 50 13.22 -13.93 -20.19
CA LEU A 50 13.58 -15.19 -19.53
C LEU A 50 14.47 -14.95 -18.30
N ALA A 51 15.43 -14.02 -18.40
CA ALA A 51 16.25 -13.64 -17.25
C ALA A 51 15.41 -13.01 -16.12
N VAL A 52 14.48 -12.10 -16.46
CA VAL A 52 13.56 -11.50 -15.48
C VAL A 52 12.65 -12.56 -14.86
N ALA A 53 12.15 -13.52 -15.66
CA ALA A 53 11.32 -14.63 -15.16
C ALA A 53 12.08 -15.47 -14.13
N GLY A 54 13.31 -15.88 -14.44
CA GLY A 54 14.17 -16.62 -13.51
C GLY A 54 14.48 -15.81 -12.24
N GLN A 55 14.85 -14.53 -12.40
CA GLN A 55 15.14 -13.62 -11.29
C GLN A 55 13.90 -13.39 -10.40
N THR A 56 12.72 -13.36 -10.96
CA THR A 56 11.45 -13.22 -10.19
C THR A 56 11.26 -14.37 -9.22
N ILE A 57 11.60 -15.58 -9.62
CA ILE A 57 11.48 -16.78 -8.76
C ILE A 57 12.64 -16.81 -7.77
N TRP A 58 13.88 -16.69 -8.26
CA TRP A 58 15.08 -16.71 -7.44
C TRP A 58 16.19 -15.87 -8.06
N ASN A 59 16.59 -14.79 -7.40
CA ASN A 59 17.71 -13.96 -7.87
C ASN A 59 18.99 -14.26 -7.10
N HIS A 60 19.86 -15.04 -7.71
CA HIS A 60 21.13 -15.44 -7.10
C HIS A 60 22.11 -14.27 -6.93
N ALA A 61 22.09 -13.31 -7.83
CA ALA A 61 22.92 -12.11 -7.73
C ALA A 61 22.52 -11.27 -6.52
N GLU A 62 21.21 -11.03 -6.34
CA GLU A 62 20.68 -10.30 -5.18
C GLU A 62 20.91 -11.06 -3.87
N TYR A 63 20.78 -12.39 -3.87
CA TYR A 63 21.12 -13.20 -2.70
C TYR A 63 22.57 -12.95 -2.25
N ARG A 64 23.54 -12.97 -3.18
CA ARG A 64 24.94 -12.70 -2.88
C ARG A 64 25.19 -11.27 -2.46
N GLU A 65 24.57 -10.32 -3.14
CA GLU A 65 24.74 -8.90 -2.88
C GLU A 65 24.21 -8.52 -1.48
N ILE A 66 23.00 -8.97 -1.15
CA ILE A 66 22.40 -8.71 0.17
C ILE A 66 23.26 -9.33 1.27
N ARG A 67 23.79 -10.53 1.08
CA ARG A 67 24.73 -11.12 2.05
C ARG A 67 26.00 -10.30 2.21
N ARG A 68 26.56 -9.77 1.11
CA ARG A 68 27.73 -8.88 1.15
C ARG A 68 27.42 -7.61 1.95
N VAL A 69 26.29 -6.96 1.67
CA VAL A 69 25.84 -5.78 2.38
C VAL A 69 25.64 -6.08 3.89
N ILE A 70 25.02 -7.20 4.22
CA ILE A 70 24.82 -7.60 5.62
C ILE A 70 26.15 -7.80 6.34
N ARG A 71 27.10 -8.50 5.72
CA ARG A 71 28.43 -8.74 6.33
C ARG A 71 29.21 -7.45 6.54
N SER A 72 29.15 -6.53 5.56
CA SER A 72 29.85 -5.24 5.62
C SER A 72 29.24 -4.30 6.67
N HIS A 73 27.92 -4.18 6.71
CA HIS A 73 27.21 -3.20 7.53
C HIS A 73 26.72 -3.74 8.88
N ARG A 74 26.57 -5.07 9.01
CA ARG A 74 26.07 -5.76 10.21
C ARG A 74 24.77 -5.13 10.75
N PRO A 75 23.69 -5.12 9.97
CA PRO A 75 22.43 -4.55 10.40
C PRO A 75 21.78 -5.38 11.51
N ASP A 76 21.08 -4.73 12.42
CA ASP A 76 20.29 -5.36 13.48
C ASP A 76 19.04 -6.07 12.97
N LEU A 77 18.53 -5.63 11.78
CA LEU A 77 17.30 -6.10 11.18
C LEU A 77 17.26 -5.73 9.70
N MET A 78 16.65 -6.58 8.87
CA MET A 78 16.29 -6.30 7.49
C MET A 78 14.78 -6.06 7.36
N HIS A 79 14.40 -4.89 6.86
CA HIS A 79 13.02 -4.53 6.56
C HIS A 79 12.83 -4.49 5.04
N CYS A 80 11.93 -5.33 4.55
CA CYS A 80 11.57 -5.45 3.14
C CYS A 80 10.21 -4.82 2.88
N THR A 81 10.10 -4.04 1.79
CA THR A 81 8.81 -3.54 1.31
C THR A 81 8.43 -4.29 0.03
N ASN A 82 8.69 -3.75 -1.16
CA ASN A 82 8.48 -4.48 -2.40
C ASN A 82 9.78 -5.18 -2.84
N LEU A 83 9.76 -6.50 -2.96
CA LEU A 83 10.90 -7.27 -3.50
C LEU A 83 10.68 -7.70 -4.96
N PHE A 84 9.50 -7.44 -5.51
CA PHE A 84 9.08 -7.95 -6.80
C PHE A 84 9.38 -6.97 -7.94
N PRO A 85 9.83 -7.46 -9.11
CA PRO A 85 10.31 -8.79 -9.38
C PRO A 85 11.84 -8.94 -9.22
N LEU A 86 12.62 -7.84 -9.15
CA LEU A 86 14.08 -7.86 -9.32
C LEU A 86 14.85 -8.39 -8.11
N ILE A 87 14.38 -8.12 -6.88
CA ILE A 87 15.08 -8.57 -5.67
C ILE A 87 14.73 -10.04 -5.38
N SER A 88 13.47 -10.43 -5.53
CA SER A 88 12.91 -11.76 -5.26
C SER A 88 12.92 -12.20 -3.78
N PRO A 89 12.20 -13.28 -3.43
CA PRO A 89 12.26 -13.85 -2.08
C PRO A 89 13.63 -14.37 -1.64
N SER A 90 14.61 -14.46 -2.55
CA SER A 90 16.00 -14.84 -2.22
C SER A 90 16.62 -13.92 -1.15
N ALA A 91 16.13 -12.65 -1.04
CA ALA A 91 16.52 -11.70 -0.02
C ALA A 91 16.33 -12.22 1.41
N TYR A 92 15.19 -12.89 1.66
CA TYR A 92 14.91 -13.45 2.99
C TYR A 92 15.91 -14.55 3.36
N TYR A 93 16.28 -15.39 2.41
CA TYR A 93 17.28 -16.44 2.60
C TYR A 93 18.67 -15.86 2.83
N ALA A 94 18.99 -14.74 2.17
CA ALA A 94 20.24 -14.02 2.39
C ALA A 94 20.35 -13.51 3.84
N ALA A 95 19.31 -12.85 4.34
CA ALA A 95 19.26 -12.39 5.72
C ALA A 95 19.31 -13.55 6.71
N ARG A 96 18.56 -14.62 6.42
CA ARG A 96 18.52 -15.82 7.24
C ARG A 96 19.88 -16.51 7.36
N ALA A 97 20.64 -16.59 6.26
CA ALA A 97 21.98 -17.16 6.23
C ALA A 97 23.00 -16.39 7.08
N GLU A 98 22.78 -15.11 7.27
CA GLU A 98 23.63 -14.22 8.09
C GLU A 98 23.02 -13.96 9.48
N GLY A 99 21.94 -14.65 9.87
CA GLY A 99 21.31 -14.54 11.20
C GLY A 99 20.57 -13.22 11.45
N VAL A 100 20.26 -12.44 10.41
CA VAL A 100 19.58 -11.16 10.52
C VAL A 100 18.06 -11.36 10.52
N PRO A 101 17.33 -10.79 11.51
CA PRO A 101 15.85 -10.81 11.53
C PRO A 101 15.24 -10.12 10.32
N VAL A 102 14.11 -10.64 9.84
CA VAL A 102 13.40 -10.12 8.67
C VAL A 102 12.01 -9.64 9.03
N VAL A 103 11.71 -8.39 8.65
CA VAL A 103 10.35 -7.82 8.67
C VAL A 103 9.92 -7.55 7.22
N GLN A 104 8.70 -7.93 6.88
CA GLN A 104 8.11 -7.66 5.57
C GLN A 104 6.88 -6.77 5.71
N SER A 105 6.92 -5.62 5.07
CA SER A 105 5.75 -4.75 4.85
C SER A 105 4.92 -5.27 3.68
N LEU A 106 3.63 -5.51 3.89
CA LEU A 106 2.68 -5.97 2.87
C LEU A 106 1.68 -4.86 2.57
N ARG A 107 1.83 -4.20 1.43
CA ARG A 107 1.05 -3.02 1.04
C ARG A 107 0.17 -3.26 -0.19
N ASN A 108 0.18 -4.48 -0.69
CA ASN A 108 -0.63 -4.95 -1.82
C ASN A 108 -0.97 -6.44 -1.63
N TYR A 109 -1.81 -6.98 -2.50
CA TYR A 109 -2.26 -8.37 -2.41
C TYR A 109 -1.43 -9.34 -3.27
N ARG A 110 -0.15 -9.04 -3.56
CA ARG A 110 0.71 -9.88 -4.40
C ARG A 110 0.84 -11.32 -3.92
N LEU A 111 0.80 -11.56 -2.62
CA LEU A 111 0.88 -12.91 -2.08
C LEU A 111 -0.37 -13.76 -2.35
N SER A 112 -1.48 -13.16 -2.79
CA SER A 112 -2.75 -13.84 -3.08
C SER A 112 -3.26 -13.65 -4.50
N CYS A 113 -2.83 -12.59 -5.18
CA CYS A 113 -3.37 -12.19 -6.48
C CYS A 113 -2.25 -11.82 -7.46
N LEU A 114 -2.29 -12.34 -8.68
CA LEU A 114 -1.23 -12.14 -9.67
C LEU A 114 -1.12 -10.68 -10.14
N ASN A 115 -2.24 -9.94 -10.24
CA ASN A 115 -2.22 -8.50 -10.50
C ASN A 115 -2.07 -7.64 -9.24
N SER A 116 -2.12 -8.24 -8.05
CA SER A 116 -2.03 -7.61 -6.71
C SER A 116 -3.18 -6.70 -6.30
N PHE A 117 -4.28 -6.64 -7.05
CA PHE A 117 -5.41 -5.74 -6.77
C PHE A 117 -6.63 -6.43 -6.16
N LEU A 118 -6.78 -7.76 -6.30
CA LEU A 118 -8.04 -8.48 -6.03
C LEU A 118 -9.22 -7.82 -6.77
N PHE A 119 -8.95 -7.32 -7.97
CA PHE A 119 -9.91 -6.62 -8.81
C PHE A 119 -9.72 -7.02 -10.27
N ARG A 120 -10.84 -7.22 -10.99
CA ARG A 120 -10.85 -7.59 -12.38
C ARG A 120 -12.21 -7.35 -13.01
N ASP A 121 -12.25 -6.96 -14.27
CA ASP A 121 -13.47 -6.77 -15.06
C ASP A 121 -14.50 -5.88 -14.33
N GLY A 122 -14.03 -4.76 -13.74
CA GLY A 122 -14.86 -3.79 -13.02
C GLY A 122 -15.36 -4.24 -11.64
N ARG A 123 -14.91 -5.38 -11.10
CA ARG A 123 -15.37 -5.91 -9.81
C ARG A 123 -14.25 -6.55 -8.97
N VAL A 124 -14.52 -6.68 -7.69
CA VAL A 124 -13.68 -7.47 -6.78
C VAL A 124 -13.57 -8.91 -7.28
N CYS A 125 -12.36 -9.48 -7.22
CA CYS A 125 -12.05 -10.84 -7.65
C CYS A 125 -11.18 -11.55 -6.61
N GLU A 126 -11.70 -12.61 -6.02
CA GLU A 126 -11.01 -13.45 -5.03
C GLU A 126 -10.70 -14.86 -5.53
N ASP A 127 -10.81 -15.13 -6.83
CA ASP A 127 -10.70 -16.47 -7.43
C ASP A 127 -9.38 -17.19 -7.11
N CYS A 128 -8.31 -16.44 -6.82
CA CYS A 128 -6.99 -17.00 -6.49
C CYS A 128 -6.68 -16.96 -4.99
N LEU A 129 -7.52 -16.33 -4.17
CA LEU A 129 -7.28 -16.17 -2.74
C LEU A 129 -7.28 -17.53 -2.03
N GLY A 130 -6.30 -17.77 -1.16
CA GLY A 130 -6.15 -19.02 -0.41
C GLY A 130 -5.72 -20.26 -1.22
N ARG A 131 -5.61 -20.16 -2.54
CA ARG A 131 -5.22 -21.29 -3.39
C ARG A 131 -3.70 -21.50 -3.43
N MET A 132 -3.26 -22.76 -3.44
CA MET A 132 -1.84 -23.10 -3.58
C MET A 132 -1.29 -22.58 -4.90
N VAL A 133 -2.04 -22.75 -5.99
CA VAL A 133 -1.69 -22.27 -7.33
C VAL A 133 -2.76 -21.32 -7.83
N ALA A 134 -2.37 -20.13 -8.25
CA ALA A 134 -3.26 -19.09 -8.77
C ALA A 134 -3.61 -19.32 -10.25
N TRP A 135 -4.10 -20.52 -10.61
CA TRP A 135 -4.32 -20.93 -12.00
C TRP A 135 -5.38 -20.10 -12.73
N HIS A 136 -6.41 -19.60 -12.03
CA HIS A 136 -7.40 -18.70 -12.62
C HIS A 136 -6.75 -17.43 -13.18
N GLY A 137 -5.81 -16.88 -12.42
CA GLY A 137 -5.07 -15.70 -12.85
C GLY A 137 -4.09 -15.96 -14.00
N VAL A 138 -3.56 -17.19 -14.11
CA VAL A 138 -2.74 -17.62 -15.26
C VAL A 138 -3.59 -17.71 -16.51
N TRP A 139 -4.71 -18.44 -16.43
CA TRP A 139 -5.64 -18.61 -17.55
C TRP A 139 -6.11 -17.27 -18.13
N ARG A 140 -6.41 -16.34 -17.23
CA ARG A 140 -6.94 -15.01 -17.58
C ARG A 140 -5.84 -13.98 -17.91
N GLY A 141 -4.56 -14.30 -17.78
CA GLY A 141 -3.46 -13.38 -18.04
C GLY A 141 -3.40 -12.19 -17.07
N CYS A 142 -3.79 -12.37 -15.78
CA CYS A 142 -3.99 -11.27 -14.83
C CYS A 142 -2.75 -10.39 -14.57
N TYR A 143 -1.54 -10.90 -14.80
CA TYR A 143 -0.33 -10.10 -14.69
C TYR A 143 0.03 -9.48 -16.05
N ARG A 144 -0.19 -8.17 -16.20
CA ARG A 144 0.15 -7.37 -17.40
C ARG A 144 -0.48 -7.95 -18.68
N ASP A 145 -1.69 -8.45 -18.59
CA ASP A 145 -2.42 -9.07 -19.72
C ASP A 145 -1.64 -10.19 -20.43
N SER A 146 -0.73 -10.85 -19.71
CA SER A 146 0.15 -11.89 -20.21
C SER A 146 -0.04 -13.21 -19.44
N ARG A 147 -0.44 -14.27 -20.16
CA ARG A 147 -0.54 -15.62 -19.57
C ARG A 147 0.85 -16.13 -19.15
N ALA A 148 1.88 -15.91 -19.97
CA ALA A 148 3.25 -16.29 -19.64
C ALA A 148 3.78 -15.53 -18.42
N GLY A 149 3.60 -14.21 -18.36
CA GLY A 149 3.94 -13.40 -17.19
C GLY A 149 3.18 -13.84 -15.95
N SER A 150 1.89 -14.14 -16.08
CA SER A 150 1.06 -14.67 -14.99
C SER A 150 1.55 -16.03 -14.49
N ALA A 151 1.98 -16.91 -15.40
CA ALA A 151 2.54 -18.21 -15.04
C ALA A 151 3.85 -18.07 -14.23
N VAL A 152 4.73 -17.13 -14.59
CA VAL A 152 5.95 -16.85 -13.83
C VAL A 152 5.62 -16.40 -12.40
N VAL A 153 4.68 -15.46 -12.24
CA VAL A 153 4.27 -14.99 -10.91
C VAL A 153 3.60 -16.10 -10.11
N ALA A 154 2.74 -16.90 -10.74
CA ALA A 154 2.09 -18.04 -10.10
C ALA A 154 3.12 -19.10 -9.66
N SER A 155 4.12 -19.40 -10.50
CA SER A 155 5.21 -20.33 -10.18
C SER A 155 6.03 -19.85 -8.99
N MET A 156 6.40 -18.58 -8.96
CA MET A 156 7.09 -17.96 -7.82
C MET A 156 6.28 -18.10 -6.54
N LEU A 157 4.99 -17.74 -6.56
CA LEU A 157 4.14 -17.83 -5.37
C LEU A 157 3.96 -19.28 -4.90
N SER A 158 3.68 -20.20 -5.83
CA SER A 158 3.44 -21.62 -5.51
C SER A 158 4.69 -22.31 -4.98
N LEU A 159 5.85 -22.08 -5.59
CA LEU A 159 7.12 -22.63 -5.13
C LEU A 159 7.44 -22.15 -3.71
N HIS A 160 7.36 -20.84 -3.48
CA HIS A 160 7.69 -20.27 -2.17
C HIS A 160 6.66 -20.63 -1.09
N ARG A 161 5.40 -20.91 -1.46
CA ARG A 161 4.42 -21.52 -0.55
C ARG A 161 4.80 -22.95 -0.20
N ALA A 162 5.10 -23.78 -1.20
CA ALA A 162 5.46 -25.18 -1.02
C ALA A 162 6.70 -25.37 -0.12
N VAL A 163 7.75 -24.58 -0.34
CA VAL A 163 8.96 -24.63 0.49
C VAL A 163 8.82 -23.89 1.83
N GLY A 164 7.67 -23.25 2.07
CA GLY A 164 7.36 -22.57 3.34
C GLY A 164 8.12 -21.26 3.56
N THR A 165 8.53 -20.56 2.51
CA THR A 165 9.27 -19.28 2.59
C THR A 165 8.55 -18.27 3.48
N TRP A 166 7.25 -18.06 3.24
CA TRP A 166 6.43 -17.10 3.96
C TRP A 166 6.26 -17.41 5.45
N ARG A 167 6.43 -18.68 5.85
CA ARG A 167 6.30 -19.12 7.25
C ARG A 167 7.62 -19.18 7.99
N ARG A 168 8.72 -19.41 7.27
CA ARG A 168 10.00 -19.77 7.89
C ARG A 168 11.08 -18.70 7.75
N MET A 169 11.02 -17.87 6.70
CA MET A 169 12.10 -16.93 6.37
C MET A 169 11.81 -15.51 6.84
N VAL A 170 10.56 -15.18 7.16
CA VAL A 170 10.16 -13.86 7.64
C VAL A 170 9.75 -13.96 9.12
N ASP A 171 10.21 -13.05 9.95
CA ASP A 171 10.01 -13.06 11.40
C ASP A 171 8.76 -12.30 11.84
N ALA A 172 8.46 -11.22 11.14
CA ALA A 172 7.23 -10.47 11.32
C ALA A 172 6.77 -9.86 9.99
N TYR A 173 5.48 -9.75 9.86
CA TYR A 173 4.80 -9.03 8.78
C TYR A 173 4.04 -7.85 9.36
N PHE A 174 3.91 -6.80 8.58
CA PHE A 174 2.86 -5.85 8.85
C PHE A 174 2.15 -5.43 7.57
N THR A 175 0.91 -5.06 7.73
CA THR A 175 0.04 -4.52 6.70
C THR A 175 -0.62 -3.24 7.20
N VAL A 176 -1.29 -2.52 6.32
CA VAL A 176 -1.70 -1.14 6.57
C VAL A 176 -3.13 -1.00 7.11
N SER A 177 -3.91 -2.11 7.13
CA SER A 177 -5.29 -2.17 7.66
C SER A 177 -5.62 -3.56 8.17
N GLU A 178 -6.62 -3.69 9.04
CA GLU A 178 -7.09 -4.99 9.51
C GLU A 178 -7.75 -5.79 8.37
N PHE A 179 -8.44 -5.10 7.45
CA PHE A 179 -8.97 -5.73 6.24
C PHE A 179 -7.87 -6.43 5.43
N SER A 180 -6.79 -5.71 5.12
CA SER A 180 -5.65 -6.28 4.40
C SER A 180 -5.00 -7.41 5.19
N ARG A 181 -4.92 -7.30 6.53
CA ARG A 181 -4.41 -8.36 7.40
C ARG A 181 -5.23 -9.64 7.26
N ARG A 182 -6.57 -9.55 7.35
CA ARG A 182 -7.45 -10.71 7.15
C ARG A 182 -7.23 -11.37 5.79
N LYS A 183 -7.22 -10.59 4.69
CA LYS A 183 -6.99 -11.11 3.33
C LYS A 183 -5.62 -11.77 3.15
N LEU A 184 -4.60 -11.25 3.79
CA LEU A 184 -3.24 -11.82 3.72
C LEU A 184 -3.10 -13.09 4.58
N ILE A 185 -3.80 -13.18 5.70
CA ILE A 185 -3.89 -14.41 6.50
C ILE A 185 -4.62 -15.50 5.70
N GLU A 186 -5.74 -15.19 5.04
CA GLU A 186 -6.41 -16.09 4.10
C GLU A 186 -5.47 -16.56 2.96
N ALA A 187 -4.52 -15.72 2.55
CA ALA A 187 -3.48 -16.05 1.58
C ALA A 187 -2.34 -16.91 2.14
N GLY A 188 -2.36 -17.24 3.44
CA GLY A 188 -1.39 -18.10 4.10
C GLY A 188 -0.26 -17.39 4.85
N VAL A 189 -0.34 -16.08 5.06
CA VAL A 189 0.56 -15.35 5.96
C VAL A 189 0.26 -15.77 7.40
N PRO A 190 1.26 -16.08 8.24
CA PRO A 190 1.03 -16.53 9.61
C PRO A 190 0.35 -15.44 10.46
N ALA A 191 -0.84 -15.74 11.00
CA ALA A 191 -1.64 -14.78 11.76
C ALA A 191 -0.91 -14.21 12.99
N HIS A 192 -0.13 -15.06 13.71
CA HIS A 192 0.63 -14.66 14.89
C HIS A 192 1.81 -13.74 14.60
N ALA A 193 2.28 -13.71 13.35
CA ALA A 193 3.40 -12.89 12.90
C ALA A 193 2.96 -11.69 12.04
N CYS A 194 1.65 -11.50 11.81
CA CYS A 194 1.10 -10.44 10.95
C CYS A 194 0.41 -9.37 11.80
N PHE A 195 0.95 -8.16 11.77
CA PHE A 195 0.49 -7.01 12.56
C PHE A 195 -0.12 -5.94 11.66
N VAL A 196 -0.87 -5.01 12.24
CA VAL A 196 -1.35 -3.83 11.53
C VAL A 196 -0.52 -2.63 11.94
N LYS A 197 -0.01 -1.92 10.96
CA LYS A 197 0.66 -0.63 11.09
C LYS A 197 0.24 0.26 9.94
N PRO A 198 -0.70 1.21 10.16
CA PRO A 198 -1.19 2.09 9.10
C PRO A 198 -0.08 2.97 8.51
N ASN A 199 -0.37 3.65 7.40
CA ASN A 199 0.47 4.75 6.95
C ASN A 199 0.25 5.97 7.86
N PHE A 200 1.13 6.95 7.75
CA PHE A 200 1.08 8.20 8.50
C PHE A 200 1.23 9.40 7.56
N VAL A 201 0.88 10.58 8.06
CA VAL A 201 1.15 11.85 7.38
C VAL A 201 2.16 12.64 8.21
N HIS A 202 3.22 13.09 7.57
CA HIS A 202 4.29 13.91 8.15
C HIS A 202 4.95 14.77 7.08
N PRO A 203 5.29 16.05 7.38
CA PRO A 203 4.94 16.76 8.59
C PRO A 203 3.43 16.92 8.76
N ASP A 204 2.98 17.27 9.97
CA ASP A 204 1.58 17.62 10.18
C ASP A 204 1.22 18.83 9.30
N PRO A 205 0.29 18.69 8.33
CA PRO A 205 0.02 19.75 7.38
C PRO A 205 -0.89 20.88 7.95
N GLY A 206 -1.26 20.77 9.22
CA GLY A 206 -2.23 21.68 9.84
C GLY A 206 -3.67 21.50 9.33
N ILE A 207 -4.60 22.16 9.99
CA ILE A 207 -6.03 22.11 9.64
C ILE A 207 -6.31 23.04 8.46
N GLY A 208 -7.08 22.57 7.49
CA GLY A 208 -7.60 23.40 6.40
C GLY A 208 -8.89 24.12 6.77
N ASP A 209 -9.22 25.17 6.03
CA ASP A 209 -10.43 25.97 6.27
C ASP A 209 -11.72 25.37 5.69
N GLY A 210 -11.62 24.56 4.62
CA GLY A 210 -12.75 23.89 3.99
C GLY A 210 -13.77 24.81 3.35
N ARG A 211 -13.36 26.02 2.92
CA ARG A 211 -14.26 27.11 2.54
C ARG A 211 -14.35 27.41 1.05
N ASP A 212 -13.67 26.64 0.19
CA ASP A 212 -13.69 26.95 -1.24
C ASP A 212 -14.95 26.45 -1.98
N GLY A 213 -15.90 25.85 -1.26
CA GLY A 213 -17.16 25.37 -1.82
C GLY A 213 -16.97 24.28 -2.86
N SER A 214 -15.93 23.43 -2.75
CA SER A 214 -15.68 22.33 -3.67
C SER A 214 -15.59 20.99 -2.96
N ALA A 215 -15.84 19.92 -3.71
CA ALA A 215 -15.40 18.58 -3.39
C ALA A 215 -14.10 18.27 -4.12
N ILE A 216 -13.30 17.36 -3.59
CA ILE A 216 -12.06 16.93 -4.23
C ILE A 216 -11.97 15.42 -4.35
N PHE A 217 -11.48 14.96 -5.51
CA PHE A 217 -10.99 13.59 -5.72
C PHE A 217 -9.49 13.65 -5.97
N VAL A 218 -8.74 12.78 -5.30
CA VAL A 218 -7.29 12.65 -5.50
C VAL A 218 -6.93 11.19 -5.69
N GLY A 219 -6.39 10.87 -6.87
CA GLY A 219 -5.98 9.49 -7.15
C GLY A 219 -5.65 9.23 -8.60
N ARG A 220 -5.25 7.98 -8.87
CA ARG A 220 -5.08 7.50 -10.24
C ARG A 220 -6.42 7.48 -10.95
N LEU A 221 -6.46 8.01 -12.16
CA LEU A 221 -7.67 8.00 -13.00
C LEU A 221 -7.83 6.63 -13.68
N SER A 222 -8.39 5.68 -12.95
CA SER A 222 -8.51 4.28 -13.39
C SER A 222 -9.84 3.66 -12.90
N PRO A 223 -10.33 2.59 -13.56
CA PRO A 223 -11.65 2.02 -13.26
C PRO A 223 -11.84 1.63 -11.79
N GLU A 224 -10.83 1.02 -11.18
CA GLU A 224 -10.89 0.59 -9.78
C GLU A 224 -11.06 1.75 -8.78
N LYS A 225 -10.78 3.00 -9.21
CA LYS A 225 -10.95 4.19 -8.37
C LYS A 225 -12.34 4.81 -8.44
N GLY A 226 -13.24 4.25 -9.24
CA GLY A 226 -14.62 4.72 -9.34
C GLY A 226 -14.78 6.08 -10.00
N VAL A 227 -13.87 6.41 -10.94
CA VAL A 227 -13.88 7.71 -11.63
C VAL A 227 -15.13 7.88 -12.50
N ALA A 228 -15.63 6.80 -13.10
CA ALA A 228 -16.84 6.84 -13.90
C ALA A 228 -18.08 7.16 -13.04
N GLU A 229 -18.22 6.48 -11.91
CA GLU A 229 -19.28 6.70 -10.92
C GLU A 229 -19.23 8.13 -10.35
N LEU A 230 -18.02 8.65 -10.13
CA LEU A 230 -17.81 10.01 -9.68
C LEU A 230 -18.32 11.04 -10.71
N ILE A 231 -17.99 10.87 -11.98
CA ILE A 231 -18.44 11.75 -13.06
C ILE A 231 -19.96 11.74 -13.16
N GLU A 232 -20.58 10.55 -13.16
CA GLU A 232 -22.04 10.42 -13.24
C GLU A 232 -22.73 11.05 -12.01
N ALA A 233 -22.17 10.89 -10.81
CA ALA A 233 -22.70 11.56 -9.63
C ALA A 233 -22.66 13.09 -9.78
N TRP A 234 -21.60 13.68 -10.38
CA TRP A 234 -21.48 15.12 -10.55
C TRP A 234 -22.41 15.69 -11.61
N LYS A 235 -22.71 14.92 -12.66
CA LYS A 235 -23.79 15.29 -13.60
C LYS A 235 -25.14 15.45 -12.89
N LEU A 236 -25.42 14.63 -11.88
CA LEU A 236 -26.67 14.70 -11.08
C LEU A 236 -26.61 15.80 -9.98
N ILE A 237 -25.45 16.10 -9.43
CA ILE A 237 -25.28 17.21 -8.47
C ILE A 237 -25.42 18.56 -9.17
N GLY A 238 -24.92 18.65 -10.41
CA GLY A 238 -25.00 19.86 -11.22
C GLY A 238 -24.09 20.99 -10.75
N PRO A 239 -24.43 22.26 -11.01
CA PRO A 239 -23.54 23.39 -10.78
C PRO A 239 -23.45 23.82 -9.29
N THR A 240 -24.19 23.20 -8.38
CA THR A 240 -24.27 23.61 -6.97
C THR A 240 -22.99 23.34 -6.20
N LEU A 241 -22.18 22.40 -6.63
CA LEU A 241 -20.91 22.06 -5.98
C LEU A 241 -19.84 21.72 -7.03
N ARG A 242 -18.71 22.42 -6.98
CA ARG A 242 -17.57 22.13 -7.86
C ARG A 242 -16.88 20.83 -7.43
N LEU A 243 -16.47 20.01 -8.41
CA LEU A 243 -15.58 18.87 -8.21
C LEU A 243 -14.21 19.18 -8.78
N ARG A 244 -13.19 19.11 -7.96
CA ARG A 244 -11.79 19.13 -8.41
C ARG A 244 -11.25 17.70 -8.49
N ILE A 245 -10.74 17.33 -9.66
CA ILE A 245 -10.13 16.02 -9.89
C ILE A 245 -8.62 16.21 -10.02
N VAL A 246 -7.87 15.62 -9.08
CA VAL A 246 -6.41 15.63 -9.07
C VAL A 246 -5.89 14.23 -9.38
N GLY A 247 -5.06 14.14 -10.40
CA GLY A 247 -4.40 12.89 -10.79
C GLY A 247 -4.33 12.69 -12.30
N ASP A 248 -3.81 11.54 -12.68
CA ASP A 248 -3.65 11.10 -14.06
C ASP A 248 -3.83 9.58 -14.15
N GLY A 249 -4.10 9.06 -15.34
CA GLY A 249 -4.26 7.63 -15.55
C GLY A 249 -4.98 7.27 -16.85
N PRO A 250 -5.34 5.98 -17.03
CA PRO A 250 -5.97 5.50 -18.25
C PRO A 250 -7.30 6.20 -18.60
N LEU A 251 -8.01 6.73 -17.59
CA LEU A 251 -9.29 7.44 -17.79
C LEU A 251 -9.14 8.96 -17.97
N ARG A 252 -7.90 9.47 -18.16
CA ARG A 252 -7.63 10.90 -18.35
C ARG A 252 -8.52 11.55 -19.42
N ASP A 253 -8.67 10.89 -20.56
CA ASP A 253 -9.44 11.46 -21.67
C ASP A 253 -10.96 11.49 -21.39
N ALA A 254 -11.47 10.53 -20.61
CA ALA A 254 -12.85 10.54 -20.14
C ALA A 254 -13.08 11.70 -19.15
N VAL A 255 -12.17 11.93 -18.21
CA VAL A 255 -12.24 13.05 -17.27
C VAL A 255 -12.16 14.39 -18.00
N ARG A 256 -11.29 14.53 -19.02
CA ARG A 256 -11.17 15.74 -19.84
C ARG A 256 -12.47 16.05 -20.58
N ARG A 257 -13.11 15.04 -21.18
CA ARG A 257 -14.43 15.21 -21.84
C ARG A 257 -15.49 15.64 -20.83
N ALA A 258 -15.56 14.96 -19.68
CA ALA A 258 -16.53 15.31 -18.64
C ALA A 258 -16.35 16.75 -18.13
N ALA A 259 -15.11 17.22 -17.97
CA ALA A 259 -14.83 18.61 -17.60
C ALA A 259 -15.24 19.63 -18.69
N ALA A 260 -15.18 19.26 -19.97
CA ALA A 260 -15.66 20.11 -21.06
C ALA A 260 -17.20 20.17 -21.14
N GLU A 261 -17.87 19.06 -20.81
CA GLU A 261 -19.33 18.94 -20.86
C GLU A 261 -20.02 19.44 -19.59
N CYS A 262 -19.36 19.38 -18.44
CA CYS A 262 -19.93 19.73 -17.14
C CYS A 262 -19.04 20.80 -16.45
N PRO A 263 -19.43 22.07 -16.46
CA PRO A 263 -18.64 23.19 -15.91
C PRO A 263 -18.32 23.07 -14.41
N SER A 264 -19.07 22.24 -13.68
CA SER A 264 -18.80 21.96 -12.27
C SER A 264 -17.67 20.96 -12.04
N ILE A 265 -17.15 20.31 -13.09
CA ILE A 265 -16.02 19.39 -13.02
C ILE A 265 -14.76 20.09 -13.51
N GLU A 266 -13.75 20.18 -12.65
CA GLU A 266 -12.44 20.78 -12.93
C GLU A 266 -11.35 19.70 -12.83
N TRP A 267 -10.66 19.41 -13.94
CA TRP A 267 -9.51 18.50 -13.91
C TRP A 267 -8.20 19.27 -13.77
N LEU A 268 -7.48 19.03 -12.70
CA LEU A 268 -6.24 19.75 -12.37
C LEU A 268 -4.98 19.00 -12.83
N GLY A 269 -5.11 17.76 -13.36
CA GLY A 269 -3.95 16.94 -13.67
C GLY A 269 -3.19 16.48 -12.40
N ARG A 270 -1.95 16.07 -12.58
CA ARG A 270 -1.04 15.76 -11.46
C ARG A 270 -0.64 17.03 -10.73
N ARG A 271 -0.51 16.94 -9.41
CA ARG A 271 -0.03 18.02 -8.53
C ARG A 271 1.03 17.50 -7.59
N GLU A 272 1.88 18.39 -7.11
CA GLU A 272 2.86 18.08 -6.09
C GLU A 272 2.20 17.78 -4.74
N PRO A 273 2.80 16.92 -3.89
CA PRO A 273 2.19 16.50 -2.63
C PRO A 273 1.74 17.65 -1.72
N GLY A 274 2.51 18.72 -1.63
CA GLY A 274 2.15 19.92 -0.85
C GLY A 274 0.90 20.61 -1.40
N GLU A 275 0.81 20.81 -2.71
CA GLU A 275 -0.36 21.38 -3.38
C GLU A 275 -1.61 20.50 -3.18
N VAL A 276 -1.43 19.17 -3.22
CA VAL A 276 -2.53 18.22 -2.97
C VAL A 276 -3.10 18.40 -1.57
N LEU A 277 -2.24 18.49 -0.56
CA LEU A 277 -2.66 18.71 0.83
C LEU A 277 -3.39 20.06 0.99
N ASP A 278 -2.92 21.11 0.33
CA ASP A 278 -3.57 22.42 0.36
C ASP A 278 -4.94 22.39 -0.31
N LEU A 279 -5.06 21.74 -1.47
CA LEU A 279 -6.34 21.55 -2.16
C LEU A 279 -7.32 20.74 -1.31
N ILE A 280 -6.87 19.65 -0.67
CA ILE A 280 -7.68 18.87 0.26
C ILE A 280 -8.13 19.74 1.45
N GLY A 281 -7.25 20.56 1.99
CA GLY A 281 -7.56 21.41 3.15
C GLY A 281 -8.57 22.51 2.87
N ARG A 282 -8.60 23.05 1.64
CA ARG A 282 -9.59 24.04 1.18
C ARG A 282 -10.92 23.40 0.82
N ALA A 283 -10.92 22.15 0.40
CA ALA A 283 -12.13 21.45 -0.02
C ALA A 283 -13.12 21.25 1.14
N THR A 284 -14.40 21.31 0.85
CA THR A 284 -15.48 21.00 1.79
C THR A 284 -15.47 19.54 2.19
N LEU A 285 -15.16 18.64 1.23
CA LEU A 285 -15.08 17.20 1.44
C LEU A 285 -14.16 16.54 0.41
N LEU A 286 -13.62 15.37 0.77
CA LEU A 286 -12.97 14.44 -0.15
C LEU A 286 -13.97 13.36 -0.58
N VAL A 287 -13.96 12.96 -1.87
CA VAL A 287 -14.74 11.81 -2.35
C VAL A 287 -13.79 10.71 -2.83
N MET A 288 -13.98 9.49 -2.33
CA MET A 288 -13.20 8.30 -2.70
C MET A 288 -14.12 7.11 -3.04
N PRO A 289 -14.68 7.07 -4.25
CA PRO A 289 -15.70 6.10 -4.65
C PRO A 289 -15.09 4.79 -5.19
N SER A 290 -13.96 4.36 -4.66
CA SER A 290 -13.20 3.20 -5.14
C SER A 290 -14.03 1.92 -5.16
N GLN A 291 -13.90 1.15 -6.25
CA GLN A 291 -14.66 -0.08 -6.52
C GLN A 291 -13.88 -1.36 -6.17
N TRP A 292 -12.70 -1.22 -5.57
CA TRP A 292 -11.81 -2.33 -5.23
C TRP A 292 -11.42 -2.33 -3.75
N TYR A 293 -10.79 -3.39 -3.31
CA TYR A 293 -10.25 -3.49 -1.95
C TYR A 293 -9.02 -2.60 -1.78
N GLU A 294 -9.23 -1.32 -1.51
CA GLU A 294 -8.12 -0.46 -1.09
C GLU A 294 -7.39 -1.12 0.07
N THR A 295 -6.07 -1.19 -0.03
CA THR A 295 -5.26 -1.72 1.07
C THR A 295 -5.24 -0.78 2.26
N PHE A 296 -5.37 0.54 2.00
CA PHE A 296 -5.39 1.56 3.06
C PHE A 296 -6.34 2.72 2.72
N GLY A 297 -6.02 3.55 1.74
CA GLY A 297 -6.71 4.83 1.49
C GLY A 297 -5.90 6.00 2.04
N ARG A 298 -4.65 6.14 1.58
CA ARG A 298 -3.73 7.20 2.04
C ARG A 298 -4.36 8.59 1.97
N THR A 299 -5.08 8.90 0.89
CA THR A 299 -5.73 10.18 0.68
C THR A 299 -6.80 10.48 1.73
N ILE A 300 -7.49 9.45 2.27
CA ILE A 300 -8.42 9.60 3.39
C ILE A 300 -7.70 10.13 4.64
N VAL A 301 -6.53 9.58 4.94
CA VAL A 301 -5.75 10.01 6.11
C VAL A 301 -5.14 11.40 5.90
N GLU A 302 -4.77 11.74 4.67
CA GLU A 302 -4.37 13.09 4.27
C GLU A 302 -5.53 14.09 4.45
N ALA A 303 -6.77 13.70 4.09
CA ALA A 303 -7.96 14.49 4.35
C ALA A 303 -8.23 14.65 5.85
N PHE A 304 -8.10 13.58 6.63
CA PHE A 304 -8.23 13.66 8.08
C PHE A 304 -7.19 14.58 8.72
N ALA A 305 -5.95 14.55 8.25
CA ALA A 305 -4.92 15.47 8.72
C ALA A 305 -5.27 16.94 8.48
N LYS A 306 -5.95 17.24 7.37
CA LYS A 306 -6.49 18.57 7.05
C LYS A 306 -7.85 18.87 7.72
N GLY A 307 -8.43 17.93 8.45
CA GLY A 307 -9.77 18.04 9.01
C GLY A 307 -10.86 18.04 7.94
N THR A 308 -10.62 17.44 6.78
CA THR A 308 -11.58 17.37 5.69
C THR A 308 -12.36 16.05 5.77
N PRO A 309 -13.71 16.11 5.90
CA PRO A 309 -14.54 14.92 5.97
C PRO A 309 -14.56 14.19 4.62
N VAL A 310 -14.86 12.89 4.67
CA VAL A 310 -14.72 12.01 3.52
C VAL A 310 -16.04 11.33 3.17
N VAL A 311 -16.40 11.29 1.89
CA VAL A 311 -17.37 10.35 1.34
C VAL A 311 -16.59 9.20 0.70
N ALA A 312 -16.76 7.98 1.19
CA ALA A 312 -16.03 6.81 0.66
C ALA A 312 -16.95 5.61 0.47
N THR A 313 -16.57 4.68 -0.37
CA THR A 313 -17.26 3.39 -0.50
C THR A 313 -17.04 2.50 0.72
N ARG A 314 -18.09 1.80 1.15
CA ARG A 314 -18.06 0.81 2.24
C ARG A 314 -17.36 -0.46 1.77
N LEU A 315 -16.07 -0.35 1.45
CA LEU A 315 -15.30 -1.43 0.84
C LEU A 315 -13.85 -1.42 1.32
N GLY A 316 -13.31 -2.61 1.62
CA GLY A 316 -11.91 -2.75 2.00
C GLY A 316 -11.53 -1.94 3.24
N ALA A 317 -10.34 -1.36 3.22
CA ALA A 317 -9.83 -0.54 4.32
C ALA A 317 -10.57 0.80 4.49
N MET A 318 -11.27 1.29 3.47
CA MET A 318 -12.04 2.53 3.57
C MET A 318 -13.16 2.41 4.61
N ALA A 319 -13.80 1.22 4.70
CA ALA A 319 -14.82 0.96 5.70
C ALA A 319 -14.27 0.87 7.15
N GLU A 320 -12.95 0.75 7.31
CA GLU A 320 -12.28 0.79 8.63
C GLU A 320 -11.83 2.22 8.99
N LEU A 321 -11.44 3.02 8.00
CA LEU A 321 -10.96 4.38 8.21
C LEU A 321 -12.10 5.37 8.46
N VAL A 322 -13.20 5.22 7.70
CA VAL A 322 -14.35 6.13 7.78
C VAL A 322 -15.40 5.58 8.74
N GLU A 323 -15.57 6.25 9.86
CA GLU A 323 -16.66 6.03 10.81
C GLU A 323 -17.87 6.82 10.32
N HIS A 324 -18.86 6.10 9.74
CA HIS A 324 -20.06 6.71 9.14
C HIS A 324 -20.80 7.64 10.10
N GLY A 325 -21.06 8.88 9.68
CA GLY A 325 -21.70 9.91 10.48
C GLY A 325 -20.76 10.63 11.47
N ARG A 326 -19.51 10.20 11.61
CA ARG A 326 -18.55 10.78 12.55
C ARG A 326 -17.45 11.58 11.85
N ASN A 327 -16.59 10.96 11.08
CA ASN A 327 -15.50 11.61 10.35
C ASN A 327 -15.72 11.62 8.82
N GLY A 328 -16.87 11.11 8.37
CA GLY A 328 -17.28 11.02 6.98
C GLY A 328 -18.53 10.17 6.79
N LEU A 329 -18.87 9.89 5.54
CA LEU A 329 -20.01 9.06 5.16
C LEU A 329 -19.57 7.89 4.27
N LEU A 330 -20.18 6.74 4.49
CA LEU A 330 -19.93 5.52 3.70
C LEU A 330 -21.14 5.23 2.81
N VAL A 331 -20.87 4.97 1.54
CA VAL A 331 -21.87 4.58 0.51
C VAL A 331 -21.56 3.17 -0.02
N GLN A 332 -22.53 2.52 -0.66
CA GLN A 332 -22.26 1.21 -1.27
C GLN A 332 -21.40 1.37 -2.54
N PRO A 333 -20.56 0.38 -2.91
CA PRO A 333 -19.85 0.40 -4.18
C PRO A 333 -20.82 0.51 -5.38
N GLY A 334 -20.54 1.43 -6.31
CA GLY A 334 -21.36 1.67 -7.49
C GLY A 334 -22.66 2.44 -7.26
N ASP A 335 -22.96 2.82 -6.01
CA ASP A 335 -24.18 3.56 -5.65
C ASP A 335 -24.03 5.07 -5.93
N ILE A 336 -24.31 5.46 -7.18
CA ILE A 336 -24.24 6.85 -7.63
C ILE A 336 -25.20 7.73 -6.82
N ALA A 337 -26.43 7.27 -6.58
CA ALA A 337 -27.44 8.03 -5.81
C ALA A 337 -26.99 8.23 -4.38
N GLY A 338 -26.39 7.20 -3.75
CA GLY A 338 -25.79 7.30 -2.42
C GLY A 338 -24.62 8.29 -2.36
N ILE A 339 -23.76 8.35 -3.39
CA ILE A 339 -22.71 9.37 -3.50
C ILE A 339 -23.33 10.77 -3.52
N VAL A 340 -24.33 11.00 -4.36
CA VAL A 340 -25.05 12.30 -4.49
C VAL A 340 -25.64 12.71 -3.14
N ALA A 341 -26.36 11.81 -2.47
CA ALA A 341 -26.97 12.07 -1.18
C ALA A 341 -25.92 12.41 -0.10
N ALA A 342 -24.86 11.59 0.01
CA ALA A 342 -23.80 11.79 1.00
C ALA A 342 -23.03 13.11 0.77
N VAL A 343 -22.75 13.43 -0.49
CA VAL A 343 -22.08 14.69 -0.86
C VAL A 343 -22.94 15.90 -0.46
N ARG A 344 -24.24 15.88 -0.76
CA ARG A 344 -25.17 16.96 -0.40
C ARG A 344 -25.22 17.18 1.12
N VAL A 345 -25.33 16.12 1.91
CA VAL A 345 -25.36 16.19 3.39
C VAL A 345 -24.14 16.94 3.95
N ILE A 346 -22.95 16.67 3.41
CA ILE A 346 -21.72 17.35 3.90
C ILE A 346 -21.61 18.76 3.30
N ALA A 347 -22.02 18.95 2.05
CA ALA A 347 -21.91 20.23 1.35
C ALA A 347 -22.82 21.32 1.92
N GLU A 348 -23.92 20.97 2.58
CA GLU A 348 -24.80 21.90 3.28
C GLU A 348 -24.14 22.68 4.44
N GLN A 349 -22.91 22.30 4.82
CA GLN A 349 -22.07 22.95 5.84
C GLN A 349 -22.81 23.18 7.17
N THR A 350 -23.62 22.22 7.60
CA THR A 350 -24.37 22.22 8.82
C THR A 350 -23.46 22.05 10.06
N LEU A 351 -24.03 22.15 11.26
CA LEU A 351 -23.34 21.81 12.51
C LEU A 351 -22.82 20.37 12.49
N ALA A 352 -23.52 19.46 11.79
CA ALA A 352 -23.10 18.07 11.63
C ALA A 352 -21.81 17.96 10.78
N SER A 353 -21.71 18.66 9.64
CA SER A 353 -20.50 18.68 8.83
C SER A 353 -19.31 19.34 9.54
N ALA A 354 -19.56 20.42 10.31
CA ALA A 354 -18.53 21.02 11.15
C ALA A 354 -18.03 20.06 12.24
N ARG A 355 -18.91 19.23 12.80
CA ARG A 355 -18.52 18.15 13.73
C ARG A 355 -17.68 17.09 13.01
N MET A 356 -18.07 16.66 11.81
CA MET A 356 -17.29 15.69 11.04
C MET A 356 -15.88 16.19 10.74
N ARG A 357 -15.69 17.47 10.46
CA ARG A 357 -14.36 18.06 10.27
C ARG A 357 -13.49 17.92 11.51
N ARG A 358 -14.03 18.24 12.71
CA ARG A 358 -13.30 18.09 13.98
C ARG A 358 -12.96 16.63 14.26
N GLU A 359 -13.88 15.71 14.02
CA GLU A 359 -13.66 14.27 14.22
C GLU A 359 -12.68 13.67 13.22
N ALA A 360 -12.68 14.13 11.97
CA ALA A 360 -11.69 13.77 10.98
C ALA A 360 -10.28 14.13 11.48
N ARG A 361 -10.07 15.37 11.92
CA ARG A 361 -8.80 15.83 12.49
C ARG A 361 -8.41 15.04 13.75
N ALA A 362 -9.32 14.86 14.68
CA ALA A 362 -9.08 14.08 15.89
C ALA A 362 -8.71 12.61 15.58
N THR A 363 -9.26 12.04 14.51
CA THR A 363 -8.92 10.69 14.05
C THR A 363 -7.46 10.62 13.56
N TYR A 364 -7.01 11.61 12.79
CA TYR A 364 -5.60 11.72 12.39
C TYR A 364 -4.68 11.81 13.62
N GLU A 365 -4.96 12.73 14.52
CA GLU A 365 -4.14 12.98 15.72
C GLU A 365 -4.03 11.74 16.61
N ARG A 366 -5.11 10.98 16.76
CA ARG A 366 -5.11 9.75 17.55
C ARG A 366 -4.34 8.60 16.89
N SER A 367 -4.33 8.51 15.55
CA SER A 367 -4.01 7.22 14.90
C SER A 367 -2.95 7.29 13.81
N PHE A 368 -2.72 8.46 13.19
CA PHE A 368 -1.95 8.54 11.95
C PHE A 368 -0.77 9.52 11.97
N THR A 369 -0.34 9.92 13.17
CA THR A 369 0.85 10.75 13.36
C THR A 369 2.14 9.93 13.23
N GLU A 370 3.24 10.60 12.88
CA GLU A 370 4.55 9.95 12.77
C GLU A 370 5.00 9.28 14.07
N SER A 371 4.84 9.96 15.22
CA SER A 371 5.30 9.44 16.52
C SER A 371 4.60 8.12 16.87
N ARG A 372 3.28 8.05 16.63
CA ARG A 372 2.52 6.81 16.86
C ARG A 372 2.96 5.70 15.89
N ASN A 373 3.17 6.05 14.63
CA ASN A 373 3.61 5.11 13.61
C ASN A 373 4.99 4.55 13.90
N TYR A 374 5.90 5.41 14.36
CA TYR A 374 7.25 5.01 14.80
C TYR A 374 7.18 4.02 15.97
N ALA A 375 6.39 4.32 17.00
CA ALA A 375 6.24 3.41 18.14
C ALA A 375 5.72 2.03 17.72
N MET A 376 4.73 1.98 16.82
CA MET A 376 4.22 0.71 16.27
C MET A 376 5.28 -0.04 15.48
N LEU A 377 6.07 0.66 14.67
CA LEU A 377 7.15 0.04 13.90
C LEU A 377 8.23 -0.54 14.80
N MET A 378 8.61 0.17 15.86
CA MET A 378 9.61 -0.31 16.85
C MET A 378 9.12 -1.56 17.60
N ASP A 379 7.84 -1.63 17.99
CA ASP A 379 7.26 -2.85 18.59
C ASP A 379 7.34 -4.04 17.62
N ILE A 380 7.00 -3.85 16.35
CA ILE A 380 7.11 -4.90 15.33
C ILE A 380 8.57 -5.35 15.15
N TYR A 381 9.52 -4.42 15.12
CA TYR A 381 10.93 -4.75 15.01
C TYR A 381 11.44 -5.56 16.21
N GLU A 382 11.04 -5.17 17.42
CA GLU A 382 11.42 -5.90 18.63
C GLU A 382 10.82 -7.32 18.66
N ARG A 383 9.56 -7.48 18.22
CA ARG A 383 8.92 -8.81 18.07
C ARG A 383 9.70 -9.68 17.08
N ALA A 384 10.07 -9.12 15.91
CA ALA A 384 10.86 -9.84 14.91
C ALA A 384 12.22 -10.29 15.50
N ARG A 385 12.91 -9.42 16.24
CA ARG A 385 14.17 -9.74 16.89
C ARG A 385 14.03 -10.85 17.94
N ARG A 386 12.96 -10.83 18.75
CA ARG A 386 12.68 -11.91 19.73
C ARG A 386 12.41 -13.24 19.03
N THR A 387 11.59 -13.22 17.98
CA THR A 387 11.30 -14.43 17.17
C THR A 387 12.59 -15.02 16.60
N ALA A 388 13.49 -14.18 16.08
CA ALA A 388 14.76 -14.63 15.53
C ALA A 388 15.70 -15.25 16.56
N ARG A 389 15.76 -14.69 17.78
CA ARG A 389 16.59 -15.21 18.90
C ARG A 389 16.12 -16.57 19.40
N GLY A 390 14.82 -16.83 19.39
CA GLY A 390 14.23 -18.12 19.82
C GLY A 390 14.41 -19.28 18.82
N ARG A 391 15.07 -19.05 17.70
CA ARG A 391 15.28 -20.09 16.68
C ARG A 391 16.48 -20.96 17.00
N PRO A 392 16.40 -22.29 16.77
CA PRO A 392 17.57 -23.15 16.88
C PRO A 392 18.62 -22.72 15.86
N VAL A 393 19.84 -22.48 16.34
CA VAL A 393 21.01 -22.18 15.48
C VAL A 393 21.30 -23.42 14.65
N ARG A 394 20.96 -23.43 13.37
CA ARG A 394 21.39 -24.49 12.46
C ARG A 394 22.91 -24.39 12.28
N GLY A 395 23.64 -25.29 12.97
CA GLY A 395 24.98 -25.77 12.61
C GLY A 395 26.05 -24.70 12.43
N ARG A 396 26.66 -24.18 13.49
CA ARG A 396 28.12 -24.08 13.48
C ARG A 396 28.62 -25.52 13.50
N SER A 397 29.04 -26.05 12.36
CA SER A 397 29.85 -27.26 12.28
C SER A 397 31.07 -27.06 13.19
N VAL A 398 31.08 -27.76 14.30
CA VAL A 398 32.27 -27.98 15.09
C VAL A 398 33.18 -28.89 14.27
N ARG A 399 33.90 -28.32 13.28
CA ARG A 399 35.13 -28.93 12.77
C ARG A 399 36.28 -28.34 13.58
N GLY A 400 36.77 -29.13 14.46
CA GLY A 400 37.99 -28.79 15.17
C GLY A 400 38.00 -29.34 16.61
N LEU A 401 38.17 -30.65 16.75
CA LEU A 401 38.79 -31.31 17.91
C LEU A 401 38.97 -32.82 17.53
N LYS A 402 39.95 -33.09 16.68
CA LYS A 402 40.64 -34.36 16.61
C LYS A 402 42.03 -34.03 16.18
N GLU A 403 42.88 -33.81 17.17
CA GLU A 403 44.31 -34.06 17.15
C GLU A 403 44.80 -34.00 18.60
N SER A 404 45.29 -35.15 19.00
CA SER A 404 46.16 -35.46 20.13
C SER A 404 45.57 -36.48 21.10
N ALA A 405 45.77 -37.74 20.81
CA ALA A 405 46.36 -38.75 21.68
C ALA A 405 46.85 -39.92 20.82
#